data_4dab17c9cd1cd8509f6926d13ffd948d
#
_entry.id   4dab17c9cd1cd8509f6926d13ffd948d
#
_cell.length_a   1.000
_cell.length_b   1.000
_cell.length_c   1.000
_cell.angle_alpha   90.00
_cell.angle_beta   90.00
_cell.angle_gamma   90.00
#
_symmetry.space_group_name_H-M   'P 1'
#
loop_
_entity.id
_entity.type
_entity.pdbx_description
1 polymer ?
#
loop_
_entity_poly.entity_id
_entity_poly.type
_entity_poly.pdbx_seq_one_letter_code
_entity_poly.pdbx_strand_id
1 'polypeptide(L)'
;MSREKKITRHTIGTGEPQPFFFLGVVSAEPDYRLSVMINRHLGTDLRKCNEDITVAGQAGTQQFSRFSPENRAFSLVSNRSGVNVLLRKLKNIDYLLVPGGVQGKKEAEELAASLRLIPEITAVFIFDSRHNCDQNLSLLAL
;
A
#
# COMPACT_ATOMS: atom_id res chain seq x y z
N MET A 1 20.44 -5.11 -27.70
CA MET A 1 19.74 -4.70 -27.83
C MET A 1 19.59 -4.50 -27.66
N SER A 2 19.78 -4.75 -27.21
CA SER A 2 19.08 -4.40 -27.19
C SER A 2 18.95 -4.25 -26.83
N ARG A 3 18.86 -4.26 -26.24
CA ARG A 3 18.21 -3.99 -26.16
C ARG A 3 17.75 -3.68 -25.78
N GLU A 4 17.63 -3.86 -25.31
CA GLU A 4 16.82 -3.51 -25.19
C GLU A 4 16.39 -3.39 -24.73
N LYS A 5 16.41 -3.43 -24.28
CA LYS A 5 15.67 -3.28 -24.13
C LYS A 5 15.30 -3.19 -23.57
N LYS A 6 15.25 -3.29 -23.13
CA LYS A 6 14.54 -3.17 -22.86
C LYS A 6 13.95 -2.94 -22.49
N ILE A 7 13.91 -3.06 -22.31
CA ILE A 7 12.97 -2.82 -22.12
C ILE A 7 12.47 -2.77 -21.72
N THR A 8 12.31 -2.91 -21.54
CA THR A 8 11.45 -2.81 -21.33
C THR A 8 11.06 -3.01 -20.99
N ARG A 9 10.96 -3.29 -20.77
CA ARG A 9 10.17 -3.51 -20.72
C ARG A 9 9.74 -3.79 -20.40
N HIS A 10 9.87 -3.90 -20.25
CA HIS A 10 9.18 -4.19 -20.26
C HIS A 10 8.92 -4.66 -20.43
N THR A 11 9.21 -4.71 -20.45
CA THR A 11 8.84 -5.24 -20.71
C THR A 11 9.00 -5.76 -21.14
N ILE A 12 9.06 -5.75 -21.14
CA ILE A 12 8.98 -6.51 -21.50
C ILE A 12 9.27 -7.21 -21.13
N GLY A 13 9.31 -7.07 -21.18
CA GLY A 13 9.88 -8.05 -20.65
C GLY A 13 9.43 -9.19 -19.92
N THR A 14 10.17 -9.52 -18.97
CA THR A 14 9.90 -10.72 -18.19
C THR A 14 8.56 -10.71 -17.47
N GLY A 15 7.93 -9.58 -17.40
CA GLY A 15 6.66 -9.46 -16.71
C GLY A 15 6.75 -9.41 -15.20
N GLU A 16 7.94 -9.46 -14.63
CA GLU A 16 8.09 -9.32 -13.19
C GLU A 16 7.93 -7.88 -12.77
N PRO A 17 7.08 -7.60 -11.76
CA PRO A 17 6.92 -6.23 -11.27
C PRO A 17 8.19 -5.75 -10.59
N GLN A 18 8.43 -4.47 -10.64
CA GLN A 18 9.55 -3.86 -9.93
C GLN A 18 9.36 -4.04 -8.42
N PRO A 19 10.43 -4.41 -7.70
CA PRO A 19 10.34 -4.49 -6.24
C PRO A 19 10.07 -3.12 -5.64
N PHE A 20 9.33 -3.11 -4.57
CA PHE A 20 8.99 -1.87 -3.87
C PHE A 20 8.92 -2.13 -2.38
N PHE A 21 9.05 -1.05 -1.59
CA PHE A 21 8.82 -1.09 -0.16
C PHE A 21 7.42 -0.55 0.13
N PHE A 22 6.75 -1.14 1.09
CA PHE A 22 5.47 -0.64 1.54
C PHE A 22 5.41 -0.71 3.06
N LEU A 23 4.52 0.07 3.65
CA LEU A 23 4.41 0.14 5.10
C LEU A 23 3.15 -0.57 5.56
N GLY A 24 3.27 -1.33 6.65
CA GLY A 24 2.13 -1.89 7.35
C GLY A 24 1.82 -1.05 8.57
N VAL A 25 0.58 -0.63 8.72
CA VAL A 25 0.14 0.26 9.79
C VAL A 25 -0.86 -0.47 10.66
N VAL A 26 -0.63 -0.42 11.97
CA VAL A 26 -1.57 -0.96 12.97
C VAL A 26 -2.25 0.21 13.64
N SER A 27 -3.56 0.30 13.51
CA SER A 27 -4.35 1.37 14.10
C SER A 27 -5.80 0.89 14.26
N ALA A 28 -6.43 1.28 15.36
CA ALA A 28 -7.83 0.97 15.61
C ALA A 28 -8.78 1.97 14.93
N GLU A 29 -8.21 3.03 14.33
CA GLU A 29 -9.03 4.06 13.69
C GLU A 29 -9.62 3.55 12.37
N PRO A 30 -10.84 3.95 12.03
CA PRO A 30 -11.37 3.65 10.70
C PRO A 30 -10.63 4.42 9.61
N ASP A 31 -10.72 3.95 8.38
CA ASP A 31 -9.93 4.46 7.26
C ASP A 31 -10.09 5.96 7.04
N TYR A 32 -11.33 6.47 7.08
CA TYR A 32 -11.56 7.90 6.84
C TYR A 32 -10.94 8.77 7.93
N ARG A 33 -10.93 8.30 9.18
CA ARG A 33 -10.28 9.07 10.27
C ARG A 33 -8.78 8.99 10.18
N LEU A 34 -8.25 7.81 9.90
CA LEU A 34 -6.81 7.63 9.76
C LEU A 34 -6.28 8.49 8.62
N SER A 35 -6.99 8.56 7.49
CA SER A 35 -6.56 9.40 6.37
C SER A 35 -6.50 10.87 6.77
N VAL A 36 -7.47 11.36 7.55
CA VAL A 36 -7.45 12.75 8.03
C VAL A 36 -6.26 12.99 8.96
N MET A 37 -5.98 12.06 9.86
CA MET A 37 -4.85 12.19 10.78
C MET A 37 -3.52 12.22 10.05
N ILE A 38 -3.36 11.36 9.06
CA ILE A 38 -2.15 11.35 8.23
C ILE A 38 -2.03 12.66 7.47
N ASN A 39 -3.11 13.15 6.89
CA ASN A 39 -3.12 14.40 6.15
C ASN A 39 -2.67 15.57 7.03
N ARG A 40 -3.18 15.63 8.24
CA ARG A 40 -2.83 16.71 9.17
C ARG A 40 -1.37 16.65 9.58
N HIS A 41 -0.88 15.44 9.81
CA HIS A 41 0.48 15.26 10.33
C HIS A 41 1.54 15.42 9.24
N LEU A 42 1.27 14.94 8.04
CA LEU A 42 2.25 14.96 6.95
C LEU A 42 2.01 16.08 5.93
N GLY A 43 0.92 16.83 6.07
CA GLY A 43 0.59 17.86 5.08
C GLY A 43 0.18 17.26 3.74
N THR A 44 -0.42 16.08 3.75
CA THR A 44 -0.84 15.40 2.54
C THR A 44 -2.34 15.60 2.29
N ASP A 45 -2.83 15.02 1.20
CA ASP A 45 -4.19 15.22 0.72
C ASP A 45 -4.82 13.89 0.29
N LEU A 46 -4.76 12.91 1.18
CA LEU A 46 -5.39 11.61 0.93
C LEU A 46 -6.89 11.78 0.78
N ARG A 47 -7.46 11.26 -0.30
CA ARG A 47 -8.89 11.29 -0.58
C ARG A 47 -9.36 9.90 -0.95
N LYS A 48 -10.60 9.59 -0.58
CA LYS A 48 -11.19 8.30 -0.94
C LYS A 48 -11.21 8.14 -2.46
N CYS A 49 -10.64 7.06 -2.94
CA CYS A 49 -10.69 6.74 -4.37
C CYS A 49 -12.07 6.25 -4.75
N ASN A 50 -12.46 6.48 -6.01
CA ASN A 50 -13.77 6.05 -6.51
C ASN A 50 -13.87 4.53 -6.58
N GLU A 51 -12.74 3.86 -6.78
CA GLU A 51 -12.71 2.40 -6.89
C GLU A 51 -11.88 1.80 -5.78
N ASP A 52 -12.48 0.84 -5.08
CA ASP A 52 -11.79 0.03 -4.09
C ASP A 52 -10.96 -1.04 -4.80
N ILE A 53 -10.02 -1.63 -4.06
CA ILE A 53 -9.33 -2.82 -4.54
C ILE A 53 -10.31 -3.97 -4.38
N THR A 54 -10.59 -4.67 -5.47
CA THR A 54 -11.59 -5.74 -5.50
C THR A 54 -10.91 -7.08 -5.65
N VAL A 55 -11.30 -8.02 -4.78
CA VAL A 55 -10.75 -9.38 -4.81
C VAL A 55 -11.91 -10.36 -4.89
N ALA A 56 -11.87 -11.25 -5.89
CA ALA A 56 -12.86 -12.31 -6.01
C ALA A 56 -12.54 -13.41 -5.02
N GLY A 57 -13.56 -13.84 -4.26
CA GLY A 57 -13.42 -14.92 -3.29
C GLY A 57 -14.52 -15.95 -3.45
N GLN A 58 -14.45 -17.01 -2.65
CA GLN A 58 -15.45 -18.09 -2.70
C GLN A 58 -16.83 -17.60 -2.28
N ALA A 59 -16.89 -16.66 -1.36
CA ALA A 59 -18.15 -16.12 -0.84
C ALA A 59 -18.58 -14.85 -1.56
N GLY A 60 -18.00 -14.56 -2.72
CA GLY A 60 -18.29 -13.35 -3.48
C GLY A 60 -17.10 -12.42 -3.56
N THR A 61 -17.38 -11.21 -4.00
CA THR A 61 -16.36 -10.19 -4.18
C THR A 61 -16.14 -9.42 -2.88
N GLN A 62 -14.89 -9.15 -2.56
CA GLN A 62 -14.52 -8.35 -1.39
C GLN A 62 -13.84 -7.08 -1.83
N GLN A 63 -14.14 -5.98 -1.15
CA GLN A 63 -13.64 -4.68 -1.50
C GLN A 63 -12.85 -4.09 -0.34
N PHE A 64 -11.67 -3.56 -0.67
CA PHE A 64 -10.77 -2.93 0.30
C PHE A 64 -10.60 -1.48 -0.10
N SER A 65 -10.89 -0.56 0.81
CA SER A 65 -10.88 0.86 0.50
C SER A 65 -9.46 1.36 0.20
N ARG A 66 -9.40 2.40 -0.63
CA ARG A 66 -8.14 3.03 -1.00
C ARG A 66 -8.30 4.54 -0.98
N PHE A 67 -7.32 5.20 -0.40
CA PHE A 67 -7.21 6.64 -0.35
C PHE A 67 -5.89 7.05 -1.00
N SER A 68 -5.91 8.07 -1.84
CA SER A 68 -4.70 8.58 -2.50
C SER A 68 -4.76 10.10 -2.60
N PRO A 69 -3.61 10.79 -2.56
CA PRO A 69 -3.58 12.20 -2.93
C PRO A 69 -3.71 12.33 -4.44
N GLU A 70 -4.00 13.53 -4.88
CA GLU A 70 -4.16 13.81 -6.32
C GLU A 70 -2.91 13.46 -7.11
N ASN A 71 -1.73 13.75 -6.56
CA ASN A 71 -0.46 13.46 -7.23
C ASN A 71 -0.07 11.98 -7.17
N ARG A 72 -0.85 11.15 -6.47
CA ARG A 72 -0.62 9.71 -6.34
C ARG A 72 0.76 9.34 -5.81
N ALA A 73 1.32 10.19 -4.94
CA ALA A 73 2.62 9.93 -4.34
C ALA A 73 2.63 8.66 -3.49
N PHE A 74 1.49 8.33 -2.90
CA PHE A 74 1.32 7.10 -2.13
C PHE A 74 -0.17 6.81 -1.97
N SER A 75 -0.50 5.60 -1.53
CA SER A 75 -1.90 5.21 -1.30
C SER A 75 -2.03 4.54 0.06
N LEU A 76 -3.12 4.85 0.76
CA LEU A 76 -3.49 4.18 1.98
C LEU A 76 -4.57 3.15 1.64
N VAL A 77 -4.28 1.89 1.87
CA VAL A 77 -5.16 0.78 1.51
C VAL A 77 -5.58 0.04 2.76
N SER A 78 -6.86 -0.21 2.92
CA SER A 78 -7.36 -1.07 4.00
C SER A 78 -6.94 -2.50 3.74
N ASN A 79 -6.31 -3.13 4.75
CA ASN A 79 -5.94 -4.54 4.65
C ASN A 79 -7.07 -5.44 5.14
N ARG A 80 -8.14 -4.85 5.67
CA ARG A 80 -9.28 -5.58 6.21
C ARG A 80 -10.58 -5.13 5.56
N SER A 81 -11.49 -6.10 5.38
CA SER A 81 -12.84 -5.84 4.92
C SER A 81 -13.73 -6.85 5.66
N GLY A 82 -14.34 -6.40 6.76
CA GLY A 82 -15.06 -7.32 7.65
C GLY A 82 -14.08 -8.32 8.25
N VAL A 83 -14.32 -9.60 8.01
CA VAL A 83 -13.45 -10.68 8.49
C VAL A 83 -12.35 -11.03 7.50
N ASN A 84 -12.36 -10.39 6.33
CA ASN A 84 -11.44 -10.70 5.25
C ASN A 84 -10.19 -9.82 5.31
N VAL A 85 -9.07 -10.35 4.83
CA VAL A 85 -7.78 -9.68 4.84
C VAL A 85 -7.23 -9.69 3.42
N LEU A 86 -6.74 -8.54 2.94
CA LEU A 86 -6.18 -8.42 1.60
C LEU A 86 -4.88 -9.21 1.46
N LEU A 87 -3.93 -8.95 2.36
CA LEU A 87 -2.67 -9.69 2.40
C LEU A 87 -2.72 -10.68 3.55
N ARG A 88 -3.01 -11.93 3.24
CA ARG A 88 -3.25 -12.96 4.25
C ARG A 88 -2.08 -13.21 5.18
N LYS A 89 -0.86 -13.07 4.68
CA LYS A 89 0.32 -13.26 5.51
C LYS A 89 0.56 -12.12 6.49
N LEU A 90 -0.13 -11.00 6.29
CA LEU A 90 -0.04 -9.82 7.15
C LEU A 90 -1.36 -9.54 7.85
N LYS A 91 -2.00 -10.59 8.36
CA LYS A 91 -3.33 -10.49 8.95
C LYS A 91 -3.42 -9.59 10.18
N ASN A 92 -2.28 -9.31 10.81
CA ASN A 92 -2.24 -8.44 11.99
C ASN A 92 -2.05 -6.96 11.62
N ILE A 93 -1.93 -6.66 10.33
CA ILE A 93 -1.77 -5.30 9.82
C ILE A 93 -3.14 -4.78 9.40
N ASP A 94 -3.49 -3.58 9.83
CA ASP A 94 -4.79 -3.00 9.54
C ASP A 94 -4.81 -2.22 8.24
N TYR A 95 -3.71 -1.53 7.91
CA TYR A 95 -3.60 -0.71 6.71
C TYR A 95 -2.26 -0.90 6.05
N LEU A 96 -2.23 -0.62 4.75
CA LEU A 96 -1.01 -0.65 3.95
C LEU A 96 -0.81 0.72 3.34
N LEU A 97 0.39 1.26 3.48
CA LEU A 97 0.76 2.51 2.82
C LEU A 97 1.73 2.16 1.70
N VAL A 98 1.29 2.41 0.47
CA VAL A 98 1.98 1.94 -0.72
C VAL A 98 2.48 3.15 -1.50
N PRO A 99 3.79 3.26 -1.76
CA PRO A 99 4.31 4.36 -2.55
C PRO A 99 3.85 4.27 -4.00
N GLY A 100 3.62 5.42 -4.61
CA GLY A 100 3.14 5.52 -5.98
C GLY A 100 4.23 5.56 -7.03
N GLY A 101 5.50 5.48 -6.62
CA GLY A 101 6.63 5.51 -7.53
C GLY A 101 7.77 4.67 -7.02
N VAL A 102 8.91 4.78 -7.70
CA VAL A 102 10.11 4.08 -7.25
C VAL A 102 10.66 4.81 -6.03
N GLN A 103 10.51 4.22 -4.88
CA GLN A 103 11.05 4.76 -3.63
C GLN A 103 11.94 3.72 -2.98
N GLY A 104 13.09 4.18 -2.49
CA GLY A 104 14.03 3.34 -1.82
C GLY A 104 13.68 3.12 -0.36
N LYS A 105 14.51 2.30 0.29
CA LYS A 105 14.33 1.97 1.70
C LYS A 105 14.40 3.21 2.59
N LYS A 106 15.28 4.15 2.26
CA LYS A 106 15.45 5.36 3.05
C LYS A 106 14.18 6.18 3.12
N GLU A 107 13.50 6.35 1.99
CA GLU A 107 12.25 7.11 1.91
C GLU A 107 11.16 6.38 2.71
N ALA A 108 11.14 5.06 2.65
CA ALA A 108 10.20 4.28 3.43
C ALA A 108 10.45 4.44 4.93
N GLU A 109 11.71 4.44 5.35
CA GLU A 109 12.08 4.64 6.76
C GLU A 109 11.70 6.01 7.26
N GLU A 110 11.91 7.04 6.44
CA GLU A 110 11.53 8.41 6.79
C GLU A 110 10.02 8.55 6.95
N LEU A 111 9.27 7.96 6.04
CA LEU A 111 7.82 7.98 6.11
C LEU A 111 7.32 7.22 7.33
N ALA A 112 7.89 6.06 7.61
CA ALA A 112 7.53 5.28 8.78
C ALA A 112 7.79 6.06 10.07
N ALA A 113 8.93 6.73 10.15
CA ALA A 113 9.27 7.55 11.32
C ALA A 113 8.24 8.65 11.55
N SER A 114 7.81 9.31 10.48
CA SER A 114 6.78 10.35 10.56
C SER A 114 5.44 9.79 11.04
N LEU A 115 5.04 8.64 10.49
CA LEU A 115 3.77 8.02 10.88
C LEU A 115 3.77 7.57 12.34
N ARG A 116 4.91 7.13 12.85
CA ARG A 116 5.03 6.68 14.24
C ARG A 116 4.80 7.81 15.25
N LEU A 117 4.84 9.06 14.81
CA LEU A 117 4.56 10.20 15.67
C LEU A 117 3.06 10.46 15.83
N ILE A 118 2.22 9.81 15.04
CA ILE A 118 0.77 9.96 15.15
C ILE A 118 0.28 9.07 16.29
N PRO A 119 -0.32 9.66 17.37
CA PRO A 119 -0.69 8.87 18.55
C PRO A 119 -1.66 7.73 18.28
N GLU A 120 -2.54 7.89 17.30
CA GLU A 120 -3.55 6.88 16.96
C GLU A 120 -2.99 5.70 16.18
N ILE A 121 -1.73 5.77 15.77
CA ILE A 121 -1.06 4.67 15.11
C ILE A 121 -0.27 3.90 16.15
N THR A 122 -0.60 2.61 16.32
CA THR A 122 0.02 1.75 17.32
C THR A 122 1.41 1.29 16.89
N ALA A 123 1.58 0.95 15.61
CA ALA A 123 2.84 0.44 15.08
C ALA A 123 2.92 0.65 13.58
N VAL A 124 4.15 0.79 13.07
CA VAL A 124 4.41 0.88 11.63
C VAL A 124 5.59 -0.04 11.33
N PHE A 125 5.41 -0.90 10.32
CA PHE A 125 6.44 -1.83 9.87
C PHE A 125 6.77 -1.56 8.42
N ILE A 126 8.02 -1.81 8.04
CA ILE A 126 8.47 -1.66 6.65
C ILE A 126 8.59 -3.05 6.04
N PHE A 127 7.94 -3.25 4.90
CA PHE A 127 7.98 -4.51 4.17
C PHE A 127 8.62 -4.33 2.81
N ASP A 128 9.32 -5.36 2.37
CA ASP A 128 9.92 -5.43 1.03
C ASP A 128 9.05 -6.41 0.22
N SER A 129 8.59 -5.97 -0.94
CA SER A 129 7.72 -6.81 -1.78
C SER A 129 8.38 -8.13 -2.18
N ARG A 130 9.70 -8.16 -2.24
CA ARG A 130 10.43 -9.38 -2.61
C ARG A 130 10.35 -10.46 -1.54
N HIS A 131 10.09 -10.08 -0.30
CA HIS A 131 10.07 -11.00 0.84
C HIS A 131 8.66 -11.31 1.31
N ASN A 132 7.65 -10.81 0.62
CA ASN A 132 6.25 -11.00 1.00
C ASN A 132 5.47 -11.58 -0.18
N CYS A 133 5.54 -12.90 -0.29
CA CYS A 133 4.94 -13.62 -1.42
C CYS A 133 3.45 -13.83 -1.18
N ASP A 134 2.65 -12.82 -1.45
CA ASP A 134 1.21 -12.90 -1.39
C ASP A 134 0.65 -12.66 -2.79
N GLN A 135 -0.31 -13.49 -3.20
CA GLN A 135 -0.88 -13.37 -4.54
C GLN A 135 -1.56 -12.03 -4.78
N ASN A 136 -2.02 -11.38 -3.71
CA ASN A 136 -2.70 -10.08 -3.83
C ASN A 136 -1.74 -8.90 -3.79
N LEU A 137 -0.45 -9.15 -3.61
CA LEU A 137 0.53 -8.08 -3.51
C LEU A 137 0.59 -7.25 -4.80
N SER A 138 0.40 -7.88 -5.94
CA SER A 138 0.41 -7.19 -7.24
C SER A 138 -0.71 -6.15 -7.35
N LEU A 139 -1.79 -6.29 -6.59
CA LEU A 139 -2.90 -5.34 -6.59
C LEU A 139 -2.51 -4.01 -5.96
N LEU A 140 -1.44 -3.98 -5.16
CA LEU A 140 -0.96 -2.76 -4.52
C LEU A 140 -0.14 -1.89 -5.47
N ALA A 141 0.39 -2.47 -6.53
CA ALA A 141 1.30 -1.77 -7.46
C ALA A 141 0.55 -1.00 -8.55
N LEU A 142 -0.58 -0.45 -8.23
CA LEU A 142 -1.43 0.27 -9.19
C LEU A 142 -0.96 1.70 -9.42
#